data_33f961256fabd6b473a6369624c72aed
#
_entry.id   33f961256fabd6b473a6369624c72aed
#
_cell.length_a   1.000
_cell.length_b   1.000
_cell.length_c   1.000
_cell.angle_alpha   90.00
_cell.angle_beta   90.00
_cell.angle_gamma   90.00
#
_symmetry.space_group_name_H-M   'P 1'
#
loop_
_entity.id
_entity.type
_entity.pdbx_description
1 polymer ?
#
loop_
_entity_poly.entity_id
_entity_poly.type
_entity_poly.pdbx_seq_one_letter_code
_entity_poly.pdbx_strand_id
1 'polypeptide(L)'
;MTNVKIGDKAPDFTLQSDKGGSVTLSEFFGKKQVVLFFYPMDESPVCSREAEAFRDNYEAFNELDAEVVGISSQSVESHKEFARHRKLPYILLSDTDNRVRKLYGVSTSLGIVPGRVTYVIDKEGNIKHIFSSQLHPAKHAKEALRALREQEHPTATAAKNVA
;
A
#
# COMPACT_ATOMS: atom_id res chain seq x y z
N MET A 1 -1.34 -4.02 -17.36
CA MET A 1 -0.04 -3.39 -17.64
C MET A 1 0.13 -2.22 -16.68
N THR A 2 1.17 -2.25 -15.84
CA THR A 2 1.41 -1.12 -14.96
C THR A 2 2.02 0.02 -15.76
N ASN A 3 1.43 1.20 -15.58
CA ASN A 3 1.96 2.40 -16.20
C ASN A 3 2.85 3.18 -15.24
N VAL A 4 3.09 2.62 -14.07
CA VAL A 4 3.80 3.27 -12.97
C VAL A 4 5.08 2.50 -12.68
N LYS A 5 6.20 3.23 -12.59
CA LYS A 5 7.53 2.64 -12.37
C LYS A 5 8.22 3.32 -11.19
N ILE A 6 9.24 2.66 -10.68
CA ILE A 6 10.11 3.25 -9.67
C ILE A 6 10.72 4.54 -10.24
N GLY A 7 10.62 5.62 -9.47
CA GLY A 7 11.08 6.95 -9.89
C GLY A 7 9.97 7.85 -10.41
N ASP A 8 8.84 7.28 -10.79
CA ASP A 8 7.71 8.07 -11.27
C ASP A 8 7.00 8.78 -10.12
N LYS A 9 6.35 9.88 -10.45
CA LYS A 9 5.44 10.54 -9.52
C LYS A 9 4.23 9.61 -9.32
N ALA A 10 3.86 9.37 -8.07
CA ALA A 10 2.68 8.55 -7.76
C ALA A 10 1.42 9.30 -8.23
N PRO A 11 0.56 8.67 -9.06
CA PRO A 11 -0.68 9.31 -9.49
C PRO A 11 -1.55 9.68 -8.28
N ASP A 12 -2.01 10.93 -8.23
CA ASP A 12 -2.85 11.40 -7.14
C ASP A 12 -4.28 10.88 -7.29
N PHE A 13 -4.98 10.77 -6.18
CA PHE A 13 -6.36 10.32 -6.17
C PHE A 13 -7.06 10.74 -4.87
N THR A 14 -8.39 10.69 -4.88
CA THR A 14 -9.21 10.91 -3.70
C THR A 14 -10.22 9.78 -3.61
N LEU A 15 -10.26 9.09 -2.47
CA LEU A 15 -11.17 7.97 -2.24
C LEU A 15 -11.80 8.05 -0.85
N GLN A 16 -12.96 7.43 -0.69
CA GLN A 16 -13.66 7.35 0.59
C GLN A 16 -12.92 6.42 1.54
N SER A 17 -12.84 6.81 2.81
CA SER A 17 -12.11 6.10 3.85
C SER A 17 -13.06 5.37 4.80
N ASP A 18 -12.63 4.23 5.31
CA ASP A 18 -13.32 3.51 6.38
C ASP A 18 -13.34 4.30 7.70
N LYS A 19 -12.42 5.25 7.86
CA LYS A 19 -12.33 6.10 9.05
C LYS A 19 -13.22 7.34 8.97
N GLY A 20 -13.99 7.47 7.88
CA GLY A 20 -14.86 8.63 7.65
C GLY A 20 -14.23 9.62 6.68
N GLY A 21 -15.09 10.27 5.89
CA GLY A 21 -14.63 11.25 4.90
C GLY A 21 -13.83 10.65 3.77
N SER A 22 -13.10 11.48 3.07
CA SER A 22 -12.25 11.04 1.97
C SER A 22 -10.79 11.36 2.25
N VAL A 23 -9.90 10.63 1.56
CA VAL A 23 -8.45 10.80 1.67
C VAL A 23 -7.89 11.07 0.29
N THR A 24 -7.08 12.10 0.17
CA THR A 24 -6.35 12.44 -1.04
C THR A 24 -4.88 12.11 -0.82
N LEU A 25 -4.30 11.34 -1.74
CA LEU A 25 -2.91 10.87 -1.58
C LEU A 25 -1.93 12.03 -1.37
N SER A 26 -2.06 13.09 -2.13
CA SER A 26 -1.13 14.24 -2.04
C SER A 26 -1.15 14.96 -0.70
N GLU A 27 -2.15 14.71 0.14
CA GLU A 27 -2.18 15.31 1.49
C GLU A 27 -1.04 14.81 2.37
N PHE A 28 -0.46 13.65 2.07
CA PHE A 28 0.68 13.11 2.81
C PHE A 28 2.02 13.69 2.35
N PHE A 29 2.07 14.24 1.14
CA PHE A 29 3.32 14.73 0.55
C PHE A 29 3.91 15.86 1.39
N GLY A 30 5.21 15.79 1.62
CA GLY A 30 5.92 16.73 2.48
C GLY A 30 5.85 16.39 3.97
N LYS A 31 5.04 15.41 4.35
CA LYS A 31 4.80 15.05 5.76
C LYS A 31 5.19 13.62 6.07
N LYS A 32 4.70 12.68 5.27
CA LYS A 32 4.88 11.24 5.50
C LYS A 32 5.18 10.52 4.22
N GLN A 33 5.87 9.40 4.34
CA GLN A 33 5.95 8.40 3.29
C GLN A 33 4.64 7.62 3.30
N VAL A 34 4.29 6.97 2.19
CA VAL A 34 3.05 6.19 2.10
C VAL A 34 3.38 4.78 1.62
N VAL A 35 2.87 3.79 2.34
CA VAL A 35 2.87 2.40 1.91
C VAL A 35 1.46 2.11 1.43
N LEU A 36 1.30 2.03 0.12
CA LEU A 36 0.01 1.88 -0.53
C LEU A 36 -0.12 0.46 -1.07
N PHE A 37 -1.05 -0.34 -0.52
CA PHE A 37 -1.20 -1.71 -1.01
C PHE A 37 -2.59 -1.96 -1.58
N PHE A 38 -2.61 -2.50 -2.79
CA PHE A 38 -3.83 -2.92 -3.47
C PHE A 38 -4.05 -4.40 -3.18
N TYR A 39 -5.25 -4.76 -2.77
CA TYR A 39 -5.59 -6.16 -2.49
C TYR A 39 -6.95 -6.49 -3.08
N PRO A 40 -7.20 -7.79 -3.39
CA PRO A 40 -8.42 -8.18 -4.11
C PRO A 40 -9.72 -8.02 -3.32
N MET A 41 -9.77 -8.46 -2.08
CA MET A 41 -11.05 -8.62 -1.39
C MET A 41 -10.93 -8.66 0.11
N ASP A 42 -11.79 -7.90 0.81
CA ASP A 42 -11.90 -7.97 2.26
C ASP A 42 -12.26 -9.39 2.71
N GLU A 43 -11.74 -9.80 3.84
CA GLU A 43 -12.05 -11.07 4.51
C GLU A 43 -11.59 -12.35 3.80
N SER A 44 -10.97 -12.26 2.61
CA SER A 44 -10.38 -13.46 2.02
C SER A 44 -9.17 -13.90 2.85
N PRO A 45 -8.85 -15.21 2.91
CA PRO A 45 -7.75 -15.68 3.76
C PRO A 45 -6.41 -15.02 3.47
N VAL A 46 -6.05 -14.89 2.21
CA VAL A 46 -4.77 -14.29 1.82
C VAL A 46 -4.74 -12.80 2.11
N CYS A 47 -5.83 -12.09 1.81
CA CYS A 47 -5.92 -10.65 2.07
C CYS A 47 -5.91 -10.37 3.57
N SER A 48 -6.56 -11.23 4.36
CA SER A 48 -6.55 -11.08 5.81
C SER A 48 -5.14 -11.23 6.37
N ARG A 49 -4.36 -12.16 5.87
CA ARG A 49 -2.96 -12.34 6.28
C ARG A 49 -2.11 -11.14 5.90
N GLU A 50 -2.31 -10.59 4.71
CA GLU A 50 -1.60 -9.39 4.27
C GLU A 50 -1.94 -8.21 5.16
N ALA A 51 -3.23 -7.99 5.40
CA ALA A 51 -3.70 -6.89 6.23
C ALA A 51 -3.17 -7.00 7.67
N GLU A 52 -3.16 -8.22 8.21
CA GLU A 52 -2.64 -8.48 9.56
C GLU A 52 -1.14 -8.30 9.64
N ALA A 53 -0.41 -8.63 8.58
CA ALA A 53 1.04 -8.41 8.55
C ALA A 53 1.36 -6.91 8.60
N PHE A 54 0.61 -6.08 7.89
CA PHE A 54 0.75 -4.63 7.99
C PHE A 54 0.37 -4.12 9.37
N ARG A 55 -0.70 -4.68 9.96
CA ARG A 55 -1.11 -4.34 11.32
C ARG A 55 -0.01 -4.65 12.33
N ASP A 56 0.54 -5.85 12.24
CA ASP A 56 1.56 -6.31 13.21
C ASP A 56 2.85 -5.50 13.13
N ASN A 57 3.09 -4.84 12.00
CA ASN A 57 4.26 -4.00 11.78
C ASN A 57 3.93 -2.51 11.81
N TYR A 58 2.72 -2.14 12.21
CA TYR A 58 2.25 -0.75 12.12
C TYR A 58 3.12 0.23 12.91
N GLU A 59 3.53 -0.16 14.11
CA GLU A 59 4.41 0.69 14.91
C GLU A 59 5.73 0.97 14.22
N ALA A 60 6.31 -0.05 13.59
CA ALA A 60 7.56 0.11 12.84
C ALA A 60 7.38 1.08 11.67
N PHE A 61 6.24 1.02 10.98
CA PHE A 61 5.94 1.97 9.91
C PHE A 61 5.82 3.39 10.46
N ASN A 62 5.15 3.57 11.60
CA ASN A 62 5.01 4.88 12.23
C ASN A 62 6.35 5.47 12.64
N GLU A 63 7.26 4.64 13.13
CA GLU A 63 8.60 5.08 13.53
C GLU A 63 9.40 5.60 12.33
N LEU A 64 9.05 5.15 11.12
CA LEU A 64 9.69 5.58 9.88
C LEU A 64 8.91 6.72 9.20
N ASP A 65 7.97 7.33 9.89
CA ASP A 65 7.09 8.38 9.34
C ASP A 65 6.36 7.92 8.08
N ALA A 66 5.88 6.68 8.10
CA ALA A 66 5.14 6.12 6.98
C ALA A 66 3.69 5.84 7.37
N GLU A 67 2.77 6.20 6.49
CA GLU A 67 1.35 5.86 6.65
C GLU A 67 1.05 4.63 5.80
N VAL A 68 0.31 3.68 6.38
CA VAL A 68 -0.11 2.47 5.65
C VAL A 68 -1.53 2.70 5.15
N VAL A 69 -1.76 2.46 3.86
CA VAL A 69 -3.05 2.67 3.21
C VAL A 69 -3.37 1.47 2.34
N GLY A 70 -4.49 0.80 2.64
CA GLY A 70 -4.96 -0.32 1.82
C GLY A 70 -6.07 0.12 0.88
N ILE A 71 -6.11 -0.43 -0.32
CA ILE A 71 -7.12 -0.12 -1.32
C ILE A 71 -7.70 -1.39 -1.92
N SER A 72 -9.03 -1.48 -1.97
CA SER A 72 -9.72 -2.50 -2.76
C SER A 72 -11.04 -1.94 -3.26
N SER A 73 -11.73 -2.71 -4.10
CA SER A 73 -12.99 -2.27 -4.70
C SER A 73 -14.21 -2.46 -3.80
N GLN A 74 -14.02 -2.97 -2.59
CA GLN A 74 -15.11 -3.14 -1.65
C GLN A 74 -15.63 -1.80 -1.12
N SER A 75 -16.85 -1.83 -0.58
CA SER A 75 -17.50 -0.64 -0.03
C SER A 75 -16.86 -0.16 1.27
N VAL A 76 -17.18 1.07 1.66
CA VAL A 76 -16.75 1.62 2.95
C VAL A 76 -17.25 0.74 4.10
N GLU A 77 -18.49 0.25 4.02
CA GLU A 77 -19.10 -0.61 5.04
C GLU A 77 -18.32 -1.92 5.17
N SER A 78 -17.95 -2.53 4.04
CA SER A 78 -17.15 -3.75 4.04
C SER A 78 -15.78 -3.51 4.69
N HIS A 79 -15.15 -2.40 4.34
CA HIS A 79 -13.85 -2.01 4.91
C HIS A 79 -13.94 -1.77 6.41
N LYS A 80 -15.03 -1.14 6.88
CA LYS A 80 -15.23 -0.94 8.33
C LYS A 80 -15.32 -2.27 9.08
N GLU A 81 -16.06 -3.23 8.52
CA GLU A 81 -16.17 -4.56 9.10
C GLU A 81 -14.84 -5.29 9.10
N PHE A 82 -14.13 -5.23 8.00
CA PHE A 82 -12.81 -5.86 7.88
C PHE A 82 -11.82 -5.28 8.90
N ALA A 83 -11.77 -3.95 8.99
CA ALA A 83 -10.89 -3.26 9.94
C ALA A 83 -11.25 -3.63 11.37
N ARG A 84 -12.54 -3.73 11.69
CA ARG A 84 -13.01 -4.10 13.02
C ARG A 84 -12.66 -5.54 13.36
N HIS A 85 -12.96 -6.48 12.46
CA HIS A 85 -12.67 -7.90 12.65
C HIS A 85 -11.18 -8.17 12.84
N ARG A 86 -10.35 -7.55 12.03
CA ARG A 86 -8.90 -7.80 12.03
C ARG A 86 -8.12 -6.79 12.87
N LYS A 87 -8.81 -5.82 13.49
CA LYS A 87 -8.21 -4.77 14.32
C LYS A 87 -7.14 -3.99 13.57
N LEU A 88 -7.49 -3.51 12.37
CA LEU A 88 -6.57 -2.78 11.51
C LEU A 88 -6.53 -1.30 11.91
N PRO A 89 -5.38 -0.78 12.34
CA PRO A 89 -5.30 0.61 12.81
C PRO A 89 -5.10 1.63 11.68
N TYR A 90 -4.80 1.18 10.48
CA TYR A 90 -4.51 2.05 9.34
C TYR A 90 -5.74 2.25 8.46
N ILE A 91 -5.58 3.08 7.43
CA ILE A 91 -6.68 3.52 6.55
C ILE A 91 -6.96 2.49 5.46
N LEU A 92 -8.24 2.20 5.21
CA LEU A 92 -8.69 1.42 4.07
C LEU A 92 -9.54 2.33 3.17
N LEU A 93 -9.22 2.35 1.88
CA LEU A 93 -9.91 3.20 0.90
C LEU A 93 -10.72 2.36 -0.08
N SER A 94 -11.88 2.88 -0.46
CA SER A 94 -12.82 2.19 -1.34
C SER A 94 -12.71 2.70 -2.77
N ASP A 95 -12.19 1.85 -3.65
CA ASP A 95 -12.04 2.11 -5.08
C ASP A 95 -13.11 1.32 -5.84
N THR A 96 -14.38 1.65 -5.59
CA THR A 96 -15.53 0.84 -6.02
C THR A 96 -15.66 0.65 -7.53
N ASP A 97 -15.14 1.59 -8.32
CA ASP A 97 -15.15 1.49 -9.78
C ASP A 97 -13.81 1.05 -10.37
N ASN A 98 -12.86 0.68 -9.51
CA ASN A 98 -11.50 0.26 -9.91
C ASN A 98 -10.71 1.33 -10.67
N ARG A 99 -11.10 2.60 -10.55
CA ARG A 99 -10.47 3.71 -11.26
C ARG A 99 -9.01 3.90 -10.85
N VAL A 100 -8.75 3.87 -9.54
CA VAL A 100 -7.39 4.06 -9.03
C VAL A 100 -6.52 2.84 -9.32
N ARG A 101 -7.08 1.64 -9.20
CA ARG A 101 -6.39 0.41 -9.61
C ARG A 101 -5.91 0.50 -11.06
N LYS A 102 -6.78 0.95 -11.95
CA LYS A 102 -6.45 1.12 -13.36
C LYS A 102 -5.41 2.20 -13.57
N LEU A 103 -5.52 3.29 -12.81
CA LEU A 103 -4.59 4.40 -12.87
C LEU A 103 -3.17 3.96 -12.54
N TYR A 104 -3.02 3.09 -11.55
CA TYR A 104 -1.72 2.54 -11.16
C TYR A 104 -1.30 1.35 -12.04
N GLY A 105 -2.22 0.84 -12.85
CA GLY A 105 -1.95 -0.27 -13.72
C GLY A 105 -1.83 -1.60 -12.98
N VAL A 106 -2.55 -1.75 -11.86
CA VAL A 106 -2.56 -3.02 -11.13
C VAL A 106 -3.40 -4.02 -11.92
N SER A 107 -2.71 -5.01 -12.51
CA SER A 107 -3.33 -5.96 -13.40
C SER A 107 -4.16 -7.00 -12.63
N THR A 108 -5.03 -7.70 -13.37
CA THR A 108 -5.74 -8.86 -12.83
C THR A 108 -4.99 -10.13 -13.20
N SER A 109 -5.00 -11.09 -12.29
CA SER A 109 -4.43 -12.40 -12.56
C SER A 109 -5.42 -13.19 -13.43
N LEU A 110 -4.96 -13.69 -14.56
CA LEU A 110 -5.79 -14.43 -15.55
C LEU A 110 -7.01 -13.62 -15.99
N GLY A 111 -6.97 -12.28 -15.86
CA GLY A 111 -8.08 -11.42 -16.23
C GLY A 111 -9.29 -11.50 -15.30
N ILE A 112 -9.20 -12.26 -14.22
CA ILE A 112 -10.33 -12.51 -13.32
C ILE A 112 -10.05 -12.02 -11.90
N VAL A 113 -8.90 -12.38 -11.34
CA VAL A 113 -8.54 -12.04 -9.95
C VAL A 113 -7.74 -10.75 -9.93
N PRO A 114 -8.20 -9.72 -9.20
CA PRO A 114 -7.42 -8.48 -9.08
C PRO A 114 -6.03 -8.74 -8.51
N GLY A 115 -5.06 -7.98 -8.97
CA GLY A 115 -3.68 -8.11 -8.53
C GLY A 115 -3.45 -7.62 -7.12
N ARG A 116 -2.35 -8.08 -6.53
CA ARG A 116 -1.90 -7.69 -5.19
C ARG A 116 -0.54 -7.01 -5.34
N VAL A 117 -0.51 -5.70 -5.15
CA VAL A 117 0.69 -4.89 -5.37
C VAL A 117 0.85 -3.87 -4.26
N THR A 118 2.07 -3.70 -3.77
CA THR A 118 2.40 -2.71 -2.76
C THR A 118 3.40 -1.70 -3.33
N TYR A 119 3.08 -0.42 -3.16
CA TYR A 119 3.92 0.70 -3.59
C TYR A 119 4.45 1.42 -2.36
N VAL A 120 5.74 1.75 -2.37
CA VAL A 120 6.33 2.62 -1.36
C VAL A 120 6.56 3.98 -2.01
N ILE A 121 5.96 5.01 -1.44
CA ILE A 121 5.97 6.38 -1.98
C ILE A 121 6.69 7.26 -0.97
N ASP A 122 7.69 8.02 -1.42
CA ASP A 122 8.45 8.87 -0.52
C ASP A 122 7.70 10.19 -0.19
N LYS A 123 8.30 11.02 0.64
CA LYS A 123 7.68 12.27 1.07
C LYS A 123 7.47 13.28 -0.06
N GLU A 124 8.24 13.15 -1.13
CA GLU A 124 8.10 14.01 -2.33
C GLU A 124 7.05 13.48 -3.29
N GLY A 125 6.46 12.32 -3.00
CA GLY A 125 5.43 11.74 -3.85
C GLY A 125 5.95 10.87 -4.97
N ASN A 126 7.21 10.45 -4.90
CA ASN A 126 7.83 9.59 -5.91
C ASN A 126 7.80 8.14 -5.46
N ILE A 127 7.58 7.23 -6.41
CA ILE A 127 7.54 5.79 -6.15
C ILE A 127 8.96 5.29 -5.97
N LYS A 128 9.25 4.70 -4.80
CA LYS A 128 10.58 4.19 -4.46
C LYS A 128 10.69 2.69 -4.55
N HIS A 129 9.60 1.97 -4.40
CA HIS A 129 9.61 0.51 -4.45
C HIS A 129 8.25 -0.01 -4.88
N ILE A 130 8.26 -1.13 -5.60
CA ILE A 130 7.04 -1.82 -6.03
C ILE A 130 7.25 -3.30 -5.75
N PHE A 131 6.31 -3.92 -5.04
CA PHE A 131 6.33 -5.36 -4.77
C PHE A 131 5.02 -5.98 -5.19
N SER A 132 5.09 -7.00 -6.04
CA SER A 132 3.91 -7.69 -6.55
C SER A 132 4.04 -9.19 -6.24
N SER A 133 3.03 -9.76 -5.57
CA SER A 133 2.98 -11.19 -5.30
C SER A 133 1.58 -11.56 -4.82
N GLN A 134 0.98 -12.56 -5.44
CA GLN A 134 -0.34 -13.05 -5.04
C GLN A 134 -0.26 -14.04 -3.89
N LEU A 135 0.83 -14.79 -3.78
CA LEU A 135 0.92 -15.95 -2.89
C LEU A 135 1.74 -15.74 -1.63
N HIS A 136 2.30 -14.53 -1.44
CA HIS A 136 3.17 -14.26 -0.29
C HIS A 136 2.68 -13.00 0.46
N PRO A 137 1.53 -13.09 1.14
CA PRO A 137 0.91 -11.89 1.73
C PRO A 137 1.79 -11.19 2.78
N ALA A 138 2.48 -11.94 3.61
CA ALA A 138 3.33 -11.34 4.65
C ALA A 138 4.56 -10.64 4.09
N LYS A 139 5.02 -11.02 2.90
CA LYS A 139 6.18 -10.40 2.26
C LYS A 139 5.93 -8.96 1.87
N HIS A 140 4.68 -8.58 1.61
CA HIS A 140 4.36 -7.20 1.25
C HIS A 140 4.77 -6.23 2.35
N ALA A 141 4.44 -6.54 3.61
CA ALA A 141 4.84 -5.69 4.74
C ALA A 141 6.36 -5.70 4.92
N LYS A 142 6.99 -6.86 4.81
CA LYS A 142 8.44 -7.00 4.94
C LYS A 142 9.18 -6.19 3.89
N GLU A 143 8.76 -6.30 2.64
CA GLU A 143 9.39 -5.56 1.53
C GLU A 143 9.22 -4.06 1.69
N ALA A 144 8.05 -3.62 2.13
CA ALA A 144 7.80 -2.21 2.37
C ALA A 144 8.70 -1.67 3.49
N LEU A 145 8.82 -2.40 4.58
CA LEU A 145 9.70 -2.00 5.69
C LEU A 145 11.16 -1.93 5.24
N ARG A 146 11.61 -2.93 4.50
CA ARG A 146 12.98 -2.96 3.98
C ARG A 146 13.26 -1.73 3.11
N ALA A 147 12.35 -1.43 2.19
CA ALA A 147 12.50 -0.28 1.30
C ALA A 147 12.55 1.05 2.06
N LEU A 148 11.69 1.19 3.09
CA LEU A 148 11.68 2.39 3.91
C LEU A 148 12.96 2.54 4.73
N ARG A 149 13.48 1.45 5.27
CA ARG A 149 14.73 1.45 6.05
C ARG A 149 15.93 1.77 5.17
N GLU A 150 15.93 1.32 3.93
CA GLU A 150 16.99 1.66 2.98
C GLU A 150 17.01 3.15 2.67
N GLN A 151 15.83 3.78 2.59
CA GLN A 151 15.75 5.23 2.38
C GLN A 151 16.23 6.00 3.60
N GLU A 152 15.96 5.49 4.80
CA GLU A 152 16.40 6.10 6.04
C GLU A 152 17.94 6.10 6.14
N HIS A 153 18.60 5.07 5.57
CA HIS A 153 20.06 4.92 5.59
C HIS A 153 20.62 4.64 4.19
N PRO A 154 20.43 5.58 3.24
CA PRO A 154 20.81 5.33 1.84
C PRO A 154 22.32 5.13 1.65
N THR A 155 23.14 5.81 2.43
CA THR A 155 24.61 5.69 2.33
C THR A 155 25.06 4.27 2.69
N ALA A 156 24.52 3.69 3.74
CA ALA A 156 24.86 2.33 4.16
C ALA A 156 24.43 1.32 3.08
N THR A 157 23.26 1.50 2.50
CA THR A 157 22.74 0.63 1.44
C THR A 157 23.61 0.74 0.19
N ALA A 158 23.96 1.94 -0.20
CA ALA A 158 24.81 2.20 -1.36
C ALA A 158 26.18 1.53 -1.19
N ALA A 159 26.77 1.63 -0.01
CA ALA A 159 28.05 1.02 0.28
C ALA A 159 28.00 -0.51 0.16
N LYS A 160 26.92 -1.13 0.62
CA LYS A 160 26.73 -2.57 0.48
C LYS A 160 26.60 -2.99 -0.97
N ASN A 161 25.89 -2.20 -1.77
CA ASN A 161 25.65 -2.52 -3.17
C ASN A 161 26.90 -2.34 -4.02
N VAL A 162 27.79 -1.45 -3.63
CA VAL A 162 29.05 -1.21 -4.35
C VAL A 162 30.09 -2.29 -4.00
N ALA A 163 30.02 -2.81 -2.81
CA ALA A 163 30.92 -3.86 -2.38
C ALA A 163 30.56 -5.19 -3.03
#